data_f75d2c9ca5c75ba3f3e9fe23099fcf8e
#
_entry.id   f75d2c9ca5c75ba3f3e9fe23099fcf8e
#
_cell.length_a   1.000
_cell.length_b   1.000
_cell.length_c   1.000
_cell.angle_alpha   90.00
_cell.angle_beta   90.00
_cell.angle_gamma   90.00
#
_symmetry.space_group_name_H-M   'P 1'
#
loop_
_entity.id
_entity.type
_entity.pdbx_description
1 polymer ?
#
loop_
_entity_poly.entity_id
_entity_poly.type
_entity_poly.pdbx_seq_one_letter_code
_entity_poly.pdbx_strand_id
1 'polypeptide(L)'
;DYLDAQVWFNLAWIDPWLRSQDARLSSLVGKGTHFTEEDKAYVLERHLGLMAAVVPTYREAAARGQIELTTSPYYHPILPLLCDSKSAHVALPQLALPPQVFRYPEDAKWQLEQGLTRHEKTFGRRPQGVWPSEGSVSEEAAKLAMEAGVKWIATDEEILWRTLKTSRSLSTLYRPHLIKRPSGQLAVVFRDRELSDLIGFVYSQWDPAAAVNDFMRRLERIQQQFQQGPPILISIILDGENAWEFYPNDGHDFLLTLYQALSQDQRFRCVTISEFLQEHPVDQADSLPELFSGSWIDGNFATWIGHAEKNHAWQLLLQAREALAP
;
A
#
# COMPACT_ATOMS: atom_id res chain seq x y z
N ASP A 1 -1.12 33.95 19.71
CA ASP A 1 -2.56 34.01 19.97
C ASP A 1 -3.16 32.62 19.63
N TYR A 2 -4.22 32.24 20.41
CA TYR A 2 -4.83 30.91 20.24
C TYR A 2 -5.56 30.75 18.89
N LEU A 3 -6.21 31.81 18.43
CA LEU A 3 -6.85 31.81 17.11
C LEU A 3 -5.83 31.69 15.97
N ASP A 4 -4.69 32.37 16.09
CA ASP A 4 -3.61 32.24 15.10
C ASP A 4 -3.09 30.81 15.04
N ALA A 5 -2.90 30.15 16.19
CA ALA A 5 -2.51 28.74 16.23
C ALA A 5 -3.53 27.81 15.58
N GLN A 6 -4.83 28.04 15.81
CA GLN A 6 -5.89 27.26 15.17
C GLN A 6 -5.91 27.43 13.65
N VAL A 7 -5.74 28.65 13.16
CA VAL A 7 -5.72 28.92 11.72
C VAL A 7 -4.47 28.27 11.07
N TRP A 8 -3.30 28.47 11.66
CA TRP A 8 -2.07 27.87 11.17
C TRP A 8 -2.10 26.33 11.18
N PHE A 9 -2.60 25.73 12.25
CA PHE A 9 -2.77 24.28 12.34
C PHE A 9 -3.61 23.76 11.18
N ASN A 10 -4.70 24.42 10.85
CA ASN A 10 -5.55 24.02 9.74
C ASN A 10 -4.96 24.37 8.36
N LEU A 11 -4.30 25.52 8.21
CA LEU A 11 -3.60 25.85 6.94
C LEU A 11 -2.49 24.86 6.62
N ALA A 12 -1.78 24.34 7.62
CA ALA A 12 -0.70 23.38 7.44
C ALA A 12 -1.17 22.05 6.81
N TRP A 13 -2.43 21.66 7.04
CA TRP A 13 -3.01 20.43 6.45
C TRP A 13 -3.47 20.57 5.00
N ILE A 14 -3.49 21.78 4.45
CA ILE A 14 -3.78 22.00 3.05
C ILE A 14 -2.48 21.97 2.29
N ASP A 15 -2.38 21.09 1.29
CA ASP A 15 -1.22 20.95 0.41
C ASP A 15 -0.74 22.32 -0.11
N PRO A 16 0.60 22.60 -0.13
CA PRO A 16 1.15 23.89 -0.53
C PRO A 16 0.75 24.33 -1.93
N TRP A 17 0.67 23.39 -2.88
CA TRP A 17 0.24 23.70 -4.23
C TRP A 17 -1.24 24.12 -4.25
N LEU A 18 -2.12 23.41 -3.56
CA LEU A 18 -3.53 23.78 -3.43
C LEU A 18 -3.69 25.15 -2.76
N ARG A 19 -2.92 25.44 -1.72
CA ARG A 19 -2.89 26.79 -1.10
C ARG A 19 -2.50 27.87 -2.10
N SER A 20 -1.55 27.60 -2.99
CA SER A 20 -1.10 28.55 -4.01
C SER A 20 -2.16 28.81 -5.09
N GLN A 21 -3.05 27.87 -5.36
CA GLN A 21 -4.12 28.01 -6.35
C GLN A 21 -5.36 28.76 -5.80
N ASP A 22 -5.44 28.97 -4.48
CA ASP A 22 -6.51 29.68 -3.84
C ASP A 22 -6.00 31.04 -3.32
N ALA A 23 -6.42 32.13 -3.95
CA ALA A 23 -5.93 33.49 -3.65
C ALA A 23 -6.17 33.89 -2.19
N ARG A 24 -7.27 33.43 -1.55
CA ARG A 24 -7.56 33.74 -0.14
C ARG A 24 -6.67 32.92 0.78
N LEU A 25 -6.44 31.62 0.51
CA LEU A 25 -5.50 30.81 1.29
C LEU A 25 -4.07 31.38 1.17
N SER A 26 -3.63 31.73 -0.04
CA SER A 26 -2.34 32.39 -0.25
C SER A 26 -2.21 33.70 0.54
N SER A 27 -3.26 34.51 0.56
CA SER A 27 -3.31 35.76 1.35
C SER A 27 -3.20 35.49 2.85
N LEU A 28 -3.85 34.44 3.37
CA LEU A 28 -3.76 34.06 4.78
C LEU A 28 -2.35 33.60 5.16
N VAL A 29 -1.70 32.82 4.31
CA VAL A 29 -0.28 32.45 4.51
C VAL A 29 0.60 33.72 4.59
N GLY A 30 0.41 34.67 3.67
CA GLY A 30 1.13 35.94 3.67
C GLY A 30 0.81 36.86 4.87
N LYS A 31 -0.41 36.81 5.38
CA LYS A 31 -0.87 37.56 6.56
C LYS A 31 -0.14 37.14 7.85
N GLY A 32 0.05 35.86 8.05
CA GLY A 32 0.90 35.28 9.10
C GLY A 32 0.33 35.30 10.51
N THR A 33 -0.32 36.37 10.93
CA THR A 33 -0.85 36.58 12.31
C THR A 33 -2.11 37.45 12.29
N HIS A 34 -2.74 37.60 13.47
CA HIS A 34 -3.95 38.39 13.65
C HIS A 34 -5.12 37.93 12.78
N PHE A 35 -5.29 36.62 12.71
CA PHE A 35 -6.43 36.02 12.01
C PHE A 35 -7.77 36.35 12.70
N THR A 36 -8.82 36.31 11.93
CA THR A 36 -10.18 36.50 12.40
C THR A 36 -10.94 35.16 12.44
N GLU A 37 -12.08 35.13 13.13
CA GLU A 37 -12.99 33.96 13.10
C GLU A 37 -13.49 33.67 11.67
N GLU A 38 -13.62 34.69 10.82
CA GLU A 38 -13.97 34.54 9.41
C GLU A 38 -12.83 33.86 8.62
N ASP A 39 -11.57 34.19 8.92
CA ASP A 39 -10.41 33.53 8.31
C ASP A 39 -10.41 32.03 8.68
N LYS A 40 -10.63 31.70 9.95
CA LYS A 40 -10.75 30.33 10.42
C LYS A 40 -11.90 29.58 9.74
N ALA A 41 -13.07 30.19 9.70
CA ALA A 41 -14.24 29.59 9.06
C ALA A 41 -13.97 29.28 7.58
N TYR A 42 -13.32 30.18 6.87
CA TYR A 42 -12.94 29.95 5.47
C TYR A 42 -12.00 28.76 5.31
N VAL A 43 -10.94 28.66 6.12
CA VAL A 43 -10.00 27.52 6.07
C VAL A 43 -10.72 26.20 6.31
N LEU A 44 -11.61 26.14 7.32
CA LEU A 44 -12.40 24.95 7.62
C LEU A 44 -13.38 24.59 6.50
N GLU A 45 -14.00 25.58 5.87
CA GLU A 45 -14.85 25.34 4.68
C GLU A 45 -14.04 24.74 3.53
N ARG A 46 -12.81 25.24 3.30
CA ARG A 46 -11.91 24.67 2.27
C ARG A 46 -11.53 23.23 2.59
N HIS A 47 -11.25 22.88 3.86
CA HIS A 47 -11.03 21.50 4.25
C HIS A 47 -12.21 20.60 3.89
N LEU A 48 -13.42 20.98 4.25
CA LEU A 48 -14.63 20.23 3.92
C LEU A 48 -14.79 20.05 2.40
N GLY A 49 -14.53 21.11 1.63
CA GLY A 49 -14.57 21.06 0.17
C GLY A 49 -13.53 20.08 -0.42
N LEU A 50 -12.29 20.12 0.08
CA LEU A 50 -11.22 19.20 -0.35
C LEU A 50 -11.55 17.75 0.02
N MET A 51 -12.00 17.51 1.24
CA MET A 51 -12.42 16.17 1.67
C MET A 51 -13.56 15.61 0.81
N ALA A 52 -14.55 16.45 0.47
CA ALA A 52 -15.66 16.07 -0.39
C ALA A 52 -15.22 15.75 -1.83
N ALA A 53 -14.12 16.34 -2.32
CA ALA A 53 -13.61 16.14 -3.66
C ALA A 53 -12.78 14.84 -3.82
N VAL A 54 -12.23 14.26 -2.73
CA VAL A 54 -11.33 13.10 -2.77
C VAL A 54 -11.95 11.93 -3.51
N VAL A 55 -13.10 11.43 -3.05
CA VAL A 55 -13.74 10.25 -3.65
C VAL A 55 -14.16 10.48 -5.11
N PRO A 56 -14.80 11.61 -5.48
CA PRO A 56 -15.08 11.92 -6.88
C PRO A 56 -13.83 11.93 -7.77
N THR A 57 -12.73 12.55 -7.31
CA THR A 57 -11.47 12.61 -8.07
C THR A 57 -10.91 11.21 -8.35
N TYR A 58 -10.89 10.33 -7.35
CA TYR A 58 -10.48 8.94 -7.55
C TYR A 58 -11.40 8.19 -8.52
N ARG A 59 -12.72 8.37 -8.41
CA ARG A 59 -13.68 7.76 -9.33
C ARG A 59 -13.44 8.19 -10.79
N GLU A 60 -13.25 9.48 -11.00
CA GLU A 60 -12.99 10.03 -12.32
C GLU A 60 -11.67 9.53 -12.92
N ALA A 61 -10.59 9.53 -12.14
CA ALA A 61 -9.29 9.01 -12.58
C ALA A 61 -9.37 7.52 -12.93
N ALA A 62 -10.09 6.73 -12.12
CA ALA A 62 -10.30 5.31 -12.37
C ALA A 62 -11.23 5.06 -13.59
N ALA A 63 -12.26 5.90 -13.80
CA ALA A 63 -13.14 5.80 -14.95
C ALA A 63 -12.43 6.09 -16.28
N ARG A 64 -11.42 6.99 -16.26
CA ARG A 64 -10.55 7.26 -17.42
C ARG A 64 -9.47 6.18 -17.64
N GLY A 65 -9.37 5.17 -16.78
CA GLY A 65 -8.30 4.16 -16.83
C GLY A 65 -6.92 4.69 -16.44
N GLN A 66 -6.84 5.87 -15.82
CA GLN A 66 -5.58 6.47 -15.40
C GLN A 66 -4.97 5.77 -14.19
N ILE A 67 -5.82 5.26 -13.30
CA ILE A 67 -5.44 4.53 -12.10
C ILE A 67 -6.30 3.28 -11.92
N GLU A 68 -5.76 2.31 -11.20
CA GLU A 68 -6.50 1.18 -10.63
C GLU A 68 -6.65 1.38 -9.13
N LEU A 69 -7.89 1.31 -8.65
CA LEU A 69 -8.19 1.40 -7.23
C LEU A 69 -8.22 0.00 -6.62
N THR A 70 -7.44 -0.18 -5.58
CA THR A 70 -7.38 -1.40 -4.78
C THR A 70 -7.97 -1.15 -3.38
N THR A 71 -8.05 -2.19 -2.57
CA THR A 71 -8.48 -2.06 -1.18
C THR A 71 -7.60 -2.88 -0.25
N SER A 72 -7.69 -2.59 1.03
CA SER A 72 -7.20 -3.42 2.12
C SER A 72 -8.36 -4.05 2.88
N PRO A 73 -8.14 -5.03 3.76
CA PRO A 73 -9.14 -5.52 4.70
C PRO A 73 -9.75 -4.37 5.52
N TYR A 74 -11.02 -4.49 5.90
CA TYR A 74 -11.88 -3.37 6.35
C TYR A 74 -11.33 -2.52 7.49
N TYR A 75 -10.89 -3.16 8.59
CA TYR A 75 -10.23 -2.48 9.74
C TYR A 75 -8.71 -2.67 9.73
N HIS A 76 -8.14 -2.97 8.58
CA HIS A 76 -6.69 -3.15 8.40
C HIS A 76 -6.04 -4.18 9.32
N PRO A 77 -6.68 -5.33 9.62
CA PRO A 77 -6.08 -6.34 10.47
C PRO A 77 -5.02 -7.15 9.72
N ILE A 78 -4.09 -7.71 10.46
CA ILE A 78 -3.12 -8.68 9.94
C ILE A 78 -3.84 -10.02 9.74
N LEU A 79 -4.36 -10.26 8.53
CA LEU A 79 -5.19 -11.44 8.22
C LEU A 79 -4.56 -12.77 8.62
N PRO A 80 -3.24 -13.01 8.39
CA PRO A 80 -2.59 -14.24 8.84
C PRO A 80 -2.78 -14.52 10.33
N LEU A 81 -2.69 -13.49 11.18
CA LEU A 81 -2.85 -13.63 12.63
C LEU A 81 -4.29 -13.86 13.06
N LEU A 82 -5.28 -13.36 12.30
CA LEU A 82 -6.68 -13.69 12.52
C LEU A 82 -6.99 -15.13 12.10
N CYS A 83 -6.44 -15.58 10.98
CA CYS A 83 -6.59 -16.96 10.51
C CYS A 83 -6.02 -17.96 11.53
N ASP A 84 -4.79 -17.73 11.97
CA ASP A 84 -4.12 -18.51 13.02
C ASP A 84 -2.91 -17.72 13.54
N SER A 85 -2.93 -17.30 14.79
CA SER A 85 -1.82 -16.57 15.39
C SER A 85 -0.49 -17.35 15.43
N LYS A 86 -0.54 -18.68 15.29
CA LYS A 86 0.66 -19.53 15.13
C LYS A 86 1.36 -19.33 13.78
N SER A 87 0.73 -18.69 12.80
CA SER A 87 1.37 -18.34 11.53
C SER A 87 2.64 -17.50 11.73
N ALA A 88 2.76 -16.78 12.86
CA ALA A 88 3.95 -16.03 13.22
C ALA A 88 5.19 -16.92 13.45
N HIS A 89 5.01 -18.18 13.83
CA HIS A 89 6.11 -19.14 14.00
C HIS A 89 6.75 -19.59 12.67
N VAL A 90 6.10 -19.39 11.54
CA VAL A 90 6.69 -19.69 10.22
C VAL A 90 7.94 -18.83 10.00
N ALA A 91 7.86 -17.54 10.31
CA ALA A 91 8.99 -16.62 10.16
C ALA A 91 9.92 -16.62 11.37
N LEU A 92 9.37 -16.74 12.57
CA LEU A 92 10.10 -16.67 13.85
C LEU A 92 9.69 -17.84 14.77
N PRO A 93 10.28 -19.03 14.59
CA PRO A 93 9.87 -20.23 15.35
C PRO A 93 9.96 -20.12 16.87
N GLN A 94 10.82 -19.23 17.38
CA GLN A 94 11.03 -19.02 18.81
C GLN A 94 10.27 -17.82 19.39
N LEU A 95 9.42 -17.17 18.59
CA LEU A 95 8.64 -16.01 19.04
C LEU A 95 7.69 -16.42 20.18
N ALA A 96 7.72 -15.69 21.30
CA ALA A 96 6.81 -15.94 22.41
C ALA A 96 5.39 -15.52 22.00
N LEU A 97 4.49 -16.47 21.80
CA LEU A 97 3.09 -16.20 21.47
C LEU A 97 2.19 -16.16 22.71
N PRO A 98 0.97 -15.60 22.61
CA PRO A 98 -0.04 -15.70 23.67
C PRO A 98 -0.27 -17.17 24.05
N PRO A 99 -0.55 -17.46 25.34
CA PRO A 99 -0.79 -18.84 25.81
C PRO A 99 -1.96 -19.52 25.08
N GLN A 100 -2.97 -18.77 24.71
CA GLN A 100 -4.11 -19.23 23.90
C GLN A 100 -4.00 -18.71 22.47
N VAL A 101 -4.22 -19.62 21.53
CA VAL A 101 -4.16 -19.31 20.10
C VAL A 101 -5.42 -18.57 19.69
N PHE A 102 -5.25 -17.43 19.03
CA PHE A 102 -6.35 -16.79 18.27
C PHE A 102 -6.46 -17.48 16.91
N ARG A 103 -7.62 -18.05 16.60
CA ARG A 103 -7.85 -18.75 15.32
C ARG A 103 -9.30 -18.61 14.88
N TYR A 104 -9.57 -17.55 14.13
CA TYR A 104 -10.89 -17.23 13.60
C TYR A 104 -10.78 -16.80 12.13
N PRO A 105 -10.56 -17.75 11.21
CA PRO A 105 -10.47 -17.45 9.78
C PRO A 105 -11.76 -16.84 9.22
N GLU A 106 -12.91 -17.10 9.84
CA GLU A 106 -14.17 -16.44 9.50
C GLU A 106 -14.14 -14.93 9.77
N ASP A 107 -13.45 -14.47 10.81
CA ASP A 107 -13.29 -13.04 11.08
C ASP A 107 -12.37 -12.42 10.02
N ALA A 108 -11.29 -13.10 9.63
CA ALA A 108 -10.42 -12.68 8.53
C ALA A 108 -11.18 -12.59 7.20
N LYS A 109 -12.02 -13.57 6.91
CA LYS A 109 -12.90 -13.58 5.72
C LYS A 109 -13.86 -12.41 5.74
N TRP A 110 -14.52 -12.16 6.87
CA TRP A 110 -15.43 -11.02 7.03
C TRP A 110 -14.73 -9.68 6.77
N GLN A 111 -13.54 -9.48 7.34
CA GLN A 111 -12.75 -8.27 7.14
C GLN A 111 -12.42 -8.02 5.66
N LEU A 112 -12.02 -9.07 4.95
CA LEU A 112 -11.73 -8.98 3.53
C LEU A 112 -12.99 -8.65 2.71
N GLU A 113 -14.08 -9.38 2.93
CA GLU A 113 -15.34 -9.19 2.22
C GLU A 113 -15.96 -7.81 2.49
N GLN A 114 -15.87 -7.30 3.72
CA GLN A 114 -16.33 -5.94 4.05
C GLN A 114 -15.47 -4.88 3.35
N GLY A 115 -14.15 -5.06 3.29
CA GLY A 115 -13.28 -4.18 2.53
C GLY A 115 -13.67 -4.09 1.06
N LEU A 116 -13.84 -5.24 0.42
CA LEU A 116 -14.26 -5.35 -0.98
C LEU A 116 -15.65 -4.71 -1.22
N THR A 117 -16.61 -4.99 -0.33
CA THR A 117 -17.97 -4.45 -0.41
C THR A 117 -17.99 -2.92 -0.20
N ARG A 118 -17.23 -2.43 0.78
CA ARG A 118 -17.11 -0.99 1.04
C ARG A 118 -16.49 -0.26 -0.14
N HIS A 119 -15.44 -0.83 -0.73
CA HIS A 119 -14.83 -0.30 -1.94
C HIS A 119 -15.84 -0.21 -3.08
N GLU A 120 -16.57 -1.30 -3.36
CA GLU A 120 -17.59 -1.34 -4.41
C GLU A 120 -18.67 -0.27 -4.20
N LYS A 121 -19.19 -0.13 -2.98
CA LYS A 121 -20.15 0.93 -2.64
C LYS A 121 -19.57 2.34 -2.83
N THR A 122 -18.28 2.52 -2.54
CA THR A 122 -17.63 3.82 -2.61
C THR A 122 -17.26 4.20 -4.04
N PHE A 123 -16.76 3.27 -4.84
CA PHE A 123 -16.19 3.55 -6.17
C PHE A 123 -17.00 2.97 -7.34
N GLY A 124 -18.12 2.27 -7.06
CA GLY A 124 -19.04 1.76 -8.08
C GLY A 124 -18.61 0.47 -8.76
N ARG A 125 -17.43 -0.10 -8.39
CA ARG A 125 -16.94 -1.38 -8.90
C ARG A 125 -16.14 -2.13 -7.84
N ARG A 126 -16.20 -3.46 -7.90
CA ARG A 126 -15.40 -4.33 -7.04
C ARG A 126 -13.93 -4.25 -7.46
N PRO A 127 -12.97 -4.10 -6.52
CA PRO A 127 -11.55 -4.05 -6.87
C PRO A 127 -11.08 -5.43 -7.34
N GLN A 128 -10.15 -5.46 -8.29
CA GLN A 128 -9.53 -6.71 -8.72
C GLN A 128 -8.33 -7.09 -7.83
N GLY A 129 -7.63 -6.09 -7.33
CA GLY A 129 -6.46 -6.23 -6.49
C GLY A 129 -6.70 -5.86 -5.04
N VAL A 130 -5.93 -6.49 -4.15
CA VAL A 130 -5.89 -6.20 -2.72
C VAL A 130 -4.45 -5.99 -2.28
N TRP A 131 -4.21 -4.90 -1.57
CA TRP A 131 -3.06 -4.76 -0.70
C TRP A 131 -3.42 -5.33 0.66
N PRO A 132 -2.98 -6.55 1.02
CA PRO A 132 -3.17 -7.06 2.38
C PRO A 132 -2.55 -6.09 3.37
N SER A 133 -3.19 -5.88 4.51
CA SER A 133 -2.70 -4.97 5.54
C SER A 133 -1.21 -5.22 5.82
N GLU A 134 -0.38 -4.19 5.71
CA GLU A 134 1.07 -4.28 5.90
C GLU A 134 1.77 -5.31 4.97
N GLY A 135 1.23 -5.54 3.79
CA GLY A 135 1.74 -6.60 2.91
C GLY A 135 1.74 -7.99 3.55
N SER A 136 0.93 -8.19 4.59
CA SER A 136 0.90 -9.41 5.37
C SER A 136 0.18 -10.53 4.65
N VAL A 137 0.87 -11.64 4.43
CA VAL A 137 0.36 -12.79 3.71
C VAL A 137 0.64 -14.11 4.44
N SER A 138 -0.18 -15.08 4.13
CA SER A 138 0.00 -16.50 4.47
C SER A 138 -0.78 -17.34 3.47
N GLU A 139 -0.56 -18.62 3.45
CA GLU A 139 -1.32 -19.55 2.60
C GLU A 139 -2.84 -19.47 2.84
N GLU A 140 -3.25 -19.39 4.11
CA GLU A 140 -4.67 -19.28 4.49
C GLU A 140 -5.28 -17.95 4.05
N ALA A 141 -4.58 -16.82 4.28
CA ALA A 141 -5.03 -15.50 3.84
C ALA A 141 -5.15 -15.41 2.31
N ALA A 142 -4.20 -16.01 1.57
CA ALA A 142 -4.25 -16.08 0.11
C ALA A 142 -5.46 -16.91 -0.38
N LYS A 143 -5.78 -18.02 0.29
CA LYS A 143 -6.96 -18.82 0.00
C LYS A 143 -8.26 -18.01 0.20
N LEU A 144 -8.38 -17.26 1.28
CA LEU A 144 -9.53 -16.38 1.51
C LEU A 144 -9.65 -15.33 0.41
N ALA A 145 -8.55 -14.76 -0.07
CA ALA A 145 -8.55 -13.81 -1.19
C ALA A 145 -9.06 -14.48 -2.49
N MET A 146 -8.63 -15.70 -2.80
CA MET A 146 -9.14 -16.47 -3.94
C MET A 146 -10.63 -16.73 -3.83
N GLU A 147 -11.12 -17.19 -2.67
CA GLU A 147 -12.54 -17.46 -2.40
C GLU A 147 -13.39 -16.20 -2.52
N ALA A 148 -12.86 -15.04 -2.13
CA ALA A 148 -13.52 -13.74 -2.29
C ALA A 148 -13.48 -13.20 -3.73
N GLY A 149 -12.83 -13.91 -4.67
CA GLY A 149 -12.76 -13.56 -6.09
C GLY A 149 -11.72 -12.49 -6.44
N VAL A 150 -10.79 -12.20 -5.53
CA VAL A 150 -9.64 -11.31 -5.77
C VAL A 150 -8.78 -11.91 -6.88
N LYS A 151 -8.29 -11.07 -7.80
CA LYS A 151 -7.50 -11.52 -8.94
C LYS A 151 -6.01 -11.46 -8.68
N TRP A 152 -5.57 -10.48 -7.89
CA TRP A 152 -4.17 -10.32 -7.50
C TRP A 152 -4.00 -9.69 -6.12
N ILE A 153 -2.90 -10.02 -5.49
CA ILE A 153 -2.40 -9.37 -4.27
C ILE A 153 -0.97 -8.90 -4.47
N ALA A 154 -0.54 -7.97 -3.63
CA ALA A 154 0.85 -7.55 -3.58
C ALA A 154 1.44 -7.80 -2.19
N THR A 155 2.75 -8.07 -2.13
CA THR A 155 3.52 -8.17 -0.88
C THR A 155 4.98 -7.82 -1.13
N ASP A 156 5.85 -8.01 -0.14
CA ASP A 156 7.26 -7.66 -0.22
C ASP A 156 8.12 -8.77 -0.88
N GLU A 157 9.23 -8.38 -1.52
CA GLU A 157 10.18 -9.31 -2.13
C GLU A 157 10.78 -10.33 -1.15
N GLU A 158 10.90 -9.99 0.14
CA GLU A 158 11.40 -10.91 1.14
C GLU A 158 10.52 -12.16 1.26
N ILE A 159 9.20 -11.97 1.10
CA ILE A 159 8.24 -13.09 1.09
C ILE A 159 8.50 -14.00 -0.13
N LEU A 160 8.83 -13.42 -1.29
CA LEU A 160 9.16 -14.21 -2.48
C LEU A 160 10.38 -15.10 -2.22
N TRP A 161 11.46 -14.53 -1.71
CA TRP A 161 12.70 -15.26 -1.48
C TRP A 161 12.55 -16.37 -0.45
N ARG A 162 11.82 -16.11 0.62
CA ARG A 162 11.49 -17.12 1.64
C ARG A 162 10.55 -18.20 1.13
N THR A 163 9.62 -17.85 0.24
CA THR A 163 8.72 -18.81 -0.42
C THR A 163 9.49 -19.74 -1.34
N LEU A 164 10.34 -19.20 -2.19
CA LEU A 164 11.10 -19.99 -3.19
C LEU A 164 12.34 -20.67 -2.60
N LYS A 165 12.83 -20.19 -1.45
CA LYS A 165 14.08 -20.66 -0.81
C LYS A 165 15.29 -20.58 -1.76
N THR A 166 15.33 -19.51 -2.56
CA THR A 166 16.37 -19.25 -3.57
C THR A 166 17.09 -17.94 -3.29
N SER A 167 18.24 -17.74 -3.95
CA SER A 167 18.92 -16.46 -3.97
C SER A 167 18.10 -15.42 -4.74
N ARG A 168 18.29 -14.15 -4.39
CA ARG A 168 17.62 -13.02 -5.06
C ARG A 168 17.98 -12.94 -6.53
N SER A 169 16.99 -12.70 -7.37
CA SER A 169 17.12 -12.56 -8.82
C SER A 169 16.10 -11.56 -9.36
N LEU A 170 16.55 -10.54 -10.07
CA LEU A 170 15.65 -9.56 -10.68
C LEU A 170 14.71 -10.19 -11.71
N SER A 171 15.17 -11.22 -12.43
CA SER A 171 14.33 -11.94 -13.39
C SER A 171 13.18 -12.71 -12.73
N THR A 172 13.33 -13.06 -11.47
CA THR A 172 12.26 -13.68 -10.65
C THR A 172 11.39 -12.59 -10.02
N LEU A 173 12.00 -11.52 -9.46
CA LEU A 173 11.28 -10.44 -8.80
C LEU A 173 10.30 -9.73 -9.74
N TYR A 174 10.73 -9.41 -10.94
CA TYR A 174 9.95 -8.60 -11.89
C TYR A 174 8.98 -9.39 -12.76
N ARG A 175 8.63 -10.59 -12.32
CA ARG A 175 7.54 -11.38 -12.89
C ARG A 175 6.41 -11.51 -11.88
N PRO A 176 5.14 -11.34 -12.28
CA PRO A 176 4.05 -11.81 -11.49
C PRO A 176 4.11 -13.32 -11.30
N HIS A 177 3.77 -13.79 -10.12
CA HIS A 177 3.73 -15.21 -9.80
C HIS A 177 2.28 -15.67 -9.58
N LEU A 178 2.04 -16.98 -9.64
CA LEU A 178 0.72 -17.56 -9.49
C LEU A 178 0.64 -18.43 -8.23
N ILE A 179 -0.32 -18.19 -7.37
CA ILE A 179 -0.76 -19.14 -6.36
C ILE A 179 -1.90 -19.95 -6.98
N LYS A 180 -1.70 -21.25 -7.16
CA LYS A 180 -2.71 -22.15 -7.72
C LYS A 180 -3.07 -23.21 -6.72
N ARG A 181 -4.35 -23.27 -6.36
CA ARG A 181 -4.89 -24.21 -5.36
C ARG A 181 -6.23 -24.76 -5.86
N PRO A 182 -6.76 -25.82 -5.25
CA PRO A 182 -8.09 -26.33 -5.62
C PRO A 182 -9.20 -25.27 -5.51
N SER A 183 -9.06 -24.27 -4.64
CA SER A 183 -9.99 -23.15 -4.48
C SER A 183 -9.90 -22.10 -5.60
N GLY A 184 -8.92 -22.15 -6.47
CA GLY A 184 -8.73 -21.19 -7.56
C GLY A 184 -7.28 -20.79 -7.81
N GLN A 185 -7.12 -19.64 -8.44
CA GLN A 185 -5.82 -19.05 -8.70
C GLN A 185 -5.79 -17.57 -8.34
N LEU A 186 -4.62 -17.08 -7.90
CA LEU A 186 -4.39 -15.72 -7.45
C LEU A 186 -3.01 -15.28 -7.96
N ALA A 187 -2.95 -14.18 -8.69
CA ALA A 187 -1.66 -13.59 -9.05
C ALA A 187 -1.06 -12.86 -7.86
N VAL A 188 0.26 -12.91 -7.73
CA VAL A 188 1.02 -12.17 -6.71
C VAL A 188 2.09 -11.36 -7.38
N VAL A 189 2.18 -10.08 -7.04
CA VAL A 189 3.26 -9.19 -7.43
C VAL A 189 4.08 -8.82 -6.19
N PHE A 190 5.38 -8.60 -6.39
CA PHE A 190 6.29 -8.37 -5.29
C PHE A 190 6.91 -6.98 -5.40
N ARG A 191 6.89 -6.26 -4.28
CA ARG A 191 7.48 -4.94 -4.10
C ARG A 191 9.00 -5.02 -4.34
N ASP A 192 9.52 -4.16 -5.20
CA ASP A 192 10.94 -3.85 -5.21
C ASP A 192 11.25 -2.97 -4.01
N ARG A 193 11.94 -3.56 -3.02
CA ARG A 193 12.23 -2.87 -1.76
C ARG A 193 13.18 -1.71 -1.98
N GLU A 194 14.26 -1.90 -2.74
CA GLU A 194 15.26 -0.87 -2.94
C GLU A 194 14.66 0.38 -3.60
N LEU A 195 13.99 0.22 -4.73
CA LEU A 195 13.38 1.33 -5.46
C LEU A 195 12.27 2.02 -4.65
N SER A 196 11.47 1.25 -3.94
CA SER A 196 10.41 1.81 -3.10
C SER A 196 10.96 2.57 -1.89
N ASP A 197 11.98 2.02 -1.20
CA ASP A 197 12.58 2.64 -0.02
C ASP A 197 13.39 3.91 -0.38
N LEU A 198 13.95 3.98 -1.59
CA LEU A 198 14.55 5.21 -2.09
C LEU A 198 13.54 6.37 -2.11
N ILE A 199 12.34 6.12 -2.62
CA ILE A 199 11.27 7.12 -2.62
C ILE A 199 10.77 7.37 -1.20
N GLY A 200 10.49 6.31 -0.44
CA GLY A 200 9.89 6.44 0.90
C GLY A 200 10.79 7.10 1.95
N PHE A 201 12.13 6.91 1.86
CA PHE A 201 13.02 7.25 2.98
C PHE A 201 14.30 7.98 2.61
N VAL A 202 14.68 8.07 1.32
CA VAL A 202 15.97 8.63 0.92
C VAL A 202 15.83 9.92 0.12
N TYR A 203 15.02 9.91 -0.92
CA TYR A 203 14.93 11.03 -1.86
C TYR A 203 14.28 12.28 -1.27
N SER A 204 13.59 12.19 -0.15
CA SER A 204 13.04 13.35 0.57
C SER A 204 14.12 14.36 0.99
N GLN A 205 15.38 13.92 1.08
CA GLN A 205 16.53 14.75 1.45
C GLN A 205 17.33 15.28 0.24
N TRP A 206 16.89 14.95 -0.97
CA TRP A 206 17.61 15.28 -2.20
C TRP A 206 16.91 16.42 -2.96
N ASP A 207 17.67 17.07 -3.83
CA ASP A 207 17.07 17.90 -4.88
C ASP A 207 16.15 17.03 -5.76
N PRO A 208 14.91 17.46 -6.05
CA PRO A 208 13.96 16.66 -6.82
C PRO A 208 14.48 16.16 -8.16
N ALA A 209 15.19 17.01 -8.92
CA ALA A 209 15.73 16.62 -10.22
C ALA A 209 16.88 15.62 -10.05
N ALA A 210 17.72 15.76 -9.03
CA ALA A 210 18.80 14.82 -8.74
C ALA A 210 18.23 13.45 -8.32
N ALA A 211 17.20 13.43 -7.49
CA ALA A 211 16.51 12.21 -7.05
C ALA A 211 15.88 11.46 -8.23
N VAL A 212 15.14 12.17 -9.07
CA VAL A 212 14.51 11.58 -10.28
C VAL A 212 15.55 11.08 -11.27
N ASN A 213 16.64 11.81 -11.48
CA ASN A 213 17.74 11.36 -12.34
C ASN A 213 18.40 10.07 -11.82
N ASP A 214 18.58 9.92 -10.50
CA ASP A 214 19.10 8.68 -9.92
C ASP A 214 18.11 7.53 -10.10
N PHE A 215 16.83 7.77 -9.83
CA PHE A 215 15.77 6.78 -10.00
C PHE A 215 15.69 6.28 -11.46
N MET A 216 15.67 7.19 -12.43
CA MET A 216 15.63 6.85 -13.85
C MET A 216 16.88 6.07 -14.29
N ARG A 217 18.08 6.41 -13.81
CA ARG A 217 19.29 5.64 -14.07
C ARG A 217 19.23 4.22 -13.53
N ARG A 218 18.59 4.00 -12.38
CA ARG A 218 18.36 2.65 -11.81
C ARG A 218 17.40 1.84 -12.68
N LEU A 219 16.29 2.45 -13.09
CA LEU A 219 15.37 1.82 -14.03
C LEU A 219 16.06 1.48 -15.38
N GLU A 220 16.89 2.37 -15.90
CA GLU A 220 17.70 2.12 -17.11
C GLU A 220 18.64 0.92 -16.96
N ARG A 221 19.35 0.79 -15.83
CA ARG A 221 20.22 -0.36 -15.55
C ARG A 221 19.43 -1.67 -15.50
N ILE A 222 18.22 -1.63 -14.93
CA ILE A 222 17.32 -2.78 -14.93
C ILE A 222 16.91 -3.11 -16.37
N GLN A 223 16.42 -2.12 -17.12
CA GLN A 223 15.99 -2.29 -18.51
C GLN A 223 17.09 -2.90 -19.38
N GLN A 224 18.35 -2.46 -19.22
CA GLN A 224 19.49 -3.01 -19.96
C GLN A 224 19.69 -4.53 -19.74
N GLN A 225 19.31 -5.06 -18.57
CA GLN A 225 19.42 -6.49 -18.28
C GLN A 225 18.30 -7.32 -18.94
N PHE A 226 17.20 -6.67 -19.35
CA PHE A 226 15.99 -7.33 -19.88
C PHE A 226 15.65 -6.97 -21.32
N GLN A 227 16.60 -6.43 -22.08
CA GLN A 227 16.39 -6.04 -23.49
C GLN A 227 15.94 -7.20 -24.41
N GLN A 228 16.31 -8.43 -24.05
CA GLN A 228 15.96 -9.63 -24.82
C GLN A 228 15.13 -10.56 -23.92
N GLY A 229 13.84 -10.39 -23.92
CA GLY A 229 12.96 -11.25 -23.11
C GLY A 229 11.52 -10.76 -23.08
N PRO A 230 10.65 -11.46 -22.37
CA PRO A 230 9.29 -10.99 -22.15
C PRO A 230 9.29 -9.70 -21.34
N PRO A 231 8.25 -8.88 -21.44
CA PRO A 231 8.06 -7.70 -20.60
C PRO A 231 8.15 -8.06 -19.12
N ILE A 232 8.73 -7.15 -18.33
CA ILE A 232 8.87 -7.27 -16.88
C ILE A 232 7.98 -6.22 -16.20
N LEU A 233 7.54 -6.50 -14.98
CA LEU A 233 6.77 -5.60 -14.13
C LEU A 233 7.61 -5.21 -12.91
N ILE A 234 7.98 -3.93 -12.82
CA ILE A 234 8.65 -3.38 -11.65
C ILE A 234 7.58 -2.77 -10.75
N SER A 235 7.39 -3.36 -9.57
CA SER A 235 6.35 -2.94 -8.63
C SER A 235 6.95 -2.02 -7.56
N ILE A 236 6.66 -0.72 -7.67
CA ILE A 236 7.02 0.30 -6.70
C ILE A 236 5.84 0.46 -5.75
N ILE A 237 6.03 0.06 -4.49
CA ILE A 237 4.96 0.01 -3.50
C ILE A 237 5.44 0.69 -2.22
N LEU A 238 4.72 1.71 -1.76
CA LEU A 238 5.01 2.47 -0.55
C LEU A 238 3.70 3.04 0.03
N ASP A 239 3.76 3.46 1.28
CA ASP A 239 2.68 4.21 1.91
C ASP A 239 2.51 5.56 1.23
N GLY A 240 1.27 5.91 0.90
CA GLY A 240 0.97 7.16 0.20
C GLY A 240 0.99 8.38 1.12
N GLU A 241 0.70 8.18 2.40
CA GLU A 241 0.70 9.24 3.41
C GLU A 241 2.10 9.53 3.97
N ASN A 242 2.87 8.50 4.29
CA ASN A 242 4.14 8.64 5.02
C ASN A 242 5.26 9.27 4.17
N ALA A 243 5.33 8.93 2.88
CA ALA A 243 6.41 9.38 2.01
C ALA A 243 6.43 10.92 1.89
N TRP A 244 5.27 11.53 1.70
CA TRP A 244 5.17 12.95 1.29
C TRP A 244 5.32 13.92 2.43
N GLU A 245 5.02 13.53 3.67
CA GLU A 245 5.22 14.35 4.88
C GLU A 245 6.68 14.78 5.07
N PHE A 246 7.63 14.01 4.57
CA PHE A 246 9.06 14.29 4.70
C PHE A 246 9.67 15.03 3.50
N TYR A 247 8.91 15.20 2.43
CA TYR A 247 9.37 15.93 1.25
C TYR A 247 9.07 17.43 1.35
N PRO A 248 9.94 18.30 0.82
CA PRO A 248 9.58 19.70 0.61
C PRO A 248 8.30 19.83 -0.23
N ASN A 249 7.40 20.73 0.14
CA ASN A 249 6.12 20.96 -0.54
C ASN A 249 5.28 19.67 -0.73
N ASP A 250 5.28 18.79 0.28
CA ASP A 250 4.54 17.52 0.29
C ASP A 250 4.83 16.64 -0.95
N GLY A 251 6.05 16.72 -1.46
CA GLY A 251 6.52 15.92 -2.59
C GLY A 251 6.06 16.40 -3.97
N HIS A 252 5.36 17.53 -4.09
CA HIS A 252 4.82 18.02 -5.35
C HIS A 252 5.89 18.11 -6.45
N ASP A 253 7.02 18.74 -6.17
CA ASP A 253 8.08 18.96 -7.16
C ASP A 253 8.75 17.63 -7.59
N PHE A 254 8.96 16.71 -6.62
CA PHE A 254 9.48 15.39 -6.91
C PHE A 254 8.51 14.57 -7.77
N LEU A 255 7.23 14.50 -7.38
CA LEU A 255 6.21 13.74 -8.11
C LEU A 255 5.99 14.27 -9.53
N LEU A 256 5.91 15.59 -9.68
CA LEU A 256 5.74 16.22 -11.00
C LEU A 256 6.93 15.88 -11.91
N THR A 257 8.16 16.02 -11.40
CA THR A 257 9.39 15.71 -12.15
C THR A 257 9.45 14.22 -12.51
N LEU A 258 9.10 13.32 -11.57
CA LEU A 258 9.09 11.88 -11.79
C LEU A 258 8.06 11.47 -12.86
N TYR A 259 6.82 11.96 -12.76
CA TYR A 259 5.79 11.64 -13.73
C TYR A 259 6.10 12.20 -15.12
N GLN A 260 6.70 13.39 -15.21
CA GLN A 260 7.17 13.93 -16.48
C GLN A 260 8.27 13.05 -17.08
N ALA A 261 9.26 12.66 -16.31
CA ALA A 261 10.35 11.80 -16.76
C ALA A 261 9.83 10.46 -17.27
N LEU A 262 8.98 9.78 -16.49
CA LEU A 262 8.40 8.49 -16.87
C LEU A 262 7.48 8.59 -18.11
N SER A 263 6.70 9.65 -18.23
CA SER A 263 5.77 9.82 -19.37
C SER A 263 6.48 10.18 -20.69
N GLN A 264 7.67 10.77 -20.63
CA GLN A 264 8.46 11.13 -21.80
C GLN A 264 9.42 10.04 -22.25
N ASP A 265 9.77 9.10 -21.38
CA ASP A 265 10.73 8.03 -21.66
C ASP A 265 10.02 6.81 -22.28
N GLN A 266 10.15 6.63 -23.58
CA GLN A 266 9.51 5.53 -24.32
C GLN A 266 10.04 4.13 -23.96
N ARG A 267 11.10 4.03 -23.17
CA ARG A 267 11.64 2.74 -22.69
C ARG A 267 10.78 2.14 -21.56
N PHE A 268 9.96 2.96 -20.91
CA PHE A 268 9.12 2.58 -19.79
C PHE A 268 7.66 2.88 -20.09
N ARG A 269 6.79 2.03 -19.58
CA ARG A 269 5.35 2.23 -19.62
C ARG A 269 4.79 2.09 -18.19
N CYS A 270 4.16 3.15 -17.69
CA CYS A 270 3.37 3.05 -16.48
C CYS A 270 2.07 2.31 -16.78
N VAL A 271 1.79 1.27 -16.03
CA VAL A 271 0.61 0.41 -16.21
C VAL A 271 -0.05 0.13 -14.87
N THR A 272 -1.32 -0.20 -14.88
CA THR A 272 -1.95 -0.83 -13.72
C THR A 272 -1.58 -2.30 -13.66
N ILE A 273 -1.61 -2.90 -12.47
CA ILE A 273 -1.30 -4.33 -12.32
C ILE A 273 -2.29 -5.18 -13.11
N SER A 274 -3.59 -4.85 -13.06
CA SER A 274 -4.60 -5.57 -13.81
C SER A 274 -4.40 -5.48 -15.33
N GLU A 275 -3.99 -4.31 -15.85
CA GLU A 275 -3.65 -4.14 -17.27
C GLU A 275 -2.47 -5.03 -17.66
N PHE A 276 -1.39 -5.01 -16.87
CA PHE A 276 -0.23 -5.86 -17.13
C PHE A 276 -0.59 -7.35 -17.11
N LEU A 277 -1.35 -7.81 -16.13
CA LEU A 277 -1.76 -9.22 -16.02
C LEU A 277 -2.71 -9.65 -17.15
N GLN A 278 -3.50 -8.73 -17.70
CA GLN A 278 -4.36 -8.99 -18.85
C GLN A 278 -3.56 -9.14 -20.14
N GLU A 279 -2.56 -8.27 -20.35
CA GLU A 279 -1.69 -8.31 -21.54
C GLU A 279 -0.66 -9.45 -21.47
N HIS A 280 -0.22 -9.78 -20.26
CA HIS A 280 0.82 -10.76 -19.98
C HIS A 280 0.33 -11.74 -18.90
N PRO A 281 -0.52 -12.72 -19.26
CA PRO A 281 -1.00 -13.72 -18.32
C PRO A 281 0.17 -14.49 -17.68
N VAL A 282 0.07 -14.73 -16.36
CA VAL A 282 1.13 -15.40 -15.60
C VAL A 282 1.32 -16.84 -16.11
N ASP A 283 2.54 -17.23 -16.41
CA ASP A 283 2.87 -18.60 -16.84
C ASP A 283 2.58 -19.57 -15.67
N GLN A 284 2.09 -20.75 -16.01
CA GLN A 284 1.90 -21.84 -15.04
C GLN A 284 3.20 -22.31 -14.42
N ALA A 285 4.34 -22.12 -15.11
CA ALA A 285 5.67 -22.41 -14.61
C ALA A 285 6.10 -21.46 -13.47
N ASP A 286 5.49 -20.26 -13.38
CA ASP A 286 5.74 -19.29 -12.31
C ASP A 286 4.81 -19.53 -11.08
N SER A 287 4.31 -20.77 -10.92
CA SER A 287 3.47 -21.13 -9.77
C SER A 287 4.30 -21.26 -8.50
N LEU A 288 3.87 -20.52 -7.45
CA LEU A 288 4.50 -20.56 -6.15
C LEU A 288 4.14 -21.86 -5.39
N PRO A 289 5.10 -22.41 -4.63
CA PRO A 289 4.80 -23.42 -3.61
C PRO A 289 3.91 -22.82 -2.52
N GLU A 290 3.91 -23.43 -1.33
CA GLU A 290 3.23 -22.84 -0.17
C GLU A 290 3.78 -21.46 0.15
N LEU A 291 2.88 -20.45 0.20
CA LEU A 291 3.27 -19.05 0.40
C LEU A 291 3.81 -18.85 1.83
N PHE A 292 5.01 -18.30 1.94
CA PHE A 292 5.61 -17.98 3.22
C PHE A 292 4.77 -16.97 4.01
N SER A 293 4.62 -17.18 5.32
CA SER A 293 3.86 -16.29 6.20
C SER A 293 4.73 -15.15 6.71
N GLY A 294 4.38 -13.93 6.38
CA GLY A 294 5.11 -12.73 6.79
C GLY A 294 4.50 -11.45 6.22
N SER A 295 5.17 -10.34 6.46
CA SER A 295 4.77 -8.99 6.01
C SER A 295 5.93 -8.26 5.36
N TRP A 296 5.71 -7.03 4.90
CA TRP A 296 6.79 -6.19 4.39
C TRP A 296 7.73 -5.68 5.49
N ILE A 297 7.31 -5.75 6.77
CA ILE A 297 8.17 -5.41 7.90
C ILE A 297 8.98 -6.64 8.29
N ASP A 298 10.25 -6.66 7.94
CA ASP A 298 11.23 -7.71 8.24
C ASP A 298 10.81 -9.14 7.84
N GLY A 299 9.81 -9.29 6.99
CA GLY A 299 9.29 -10.58 6.54
C GLY A 299 8.67 -11.41 7.67
N ASN A 300 8.17 -10.78 8.74
CA ASN A 300 7.59 -11.47 9.90
C ASN A 300 6.42 -10.68 10.51
N PHE A 301 5.90 -11.11 11.66
CA PHE A 301 4.77 -10.47 12.35
C PHE A 301 5.11 -9.92 13.74
N ALA A 302 6.40 -9.79 14.12
CA ALA A 302 6.81 -9.36 15.46
C ALA A 302 6.33 -7.94 15.82
N THR A 303 6.02 -7.10 14.82
CA THR A 303 5.41 -5.79 15.04
C THR A 303 4.03 -5.89 15.71
N TRP A 304 3.28 -6.97 15.50
CA TRP A 304 1.90 -7.11 15.99
C TRP A 304 1.69 -8.19 17.05
N ILE A 305 2.64 -9.12 17.24
CA ILE A 305 2.55 -10.22 18.17
C ILE A 305 3.95 -10.60 18.68
N GLY A 306 4.04 -11.22 19.87
CA GLY A 306 5.31 -11.70 20.42
C GLY A 306 5.88 -10.85 21.55
N HIS A 307 5.54 -9.58 21.64
CA HIS A 307 5.84 -8.74 22.79
C HIS A 307 4.80 -8.93 23.90
N ALA A 308 5.18 -8.87 25.17
CA ALA A 308 4.31 -9.16 26.30
C ALA A 308 2.98 -8.37 26.28
N GLU A 309 3.05 -7.06 26.00
CA GLU A 309 1.87 -6.19 25.93
C GLU A 309 0.97 -6.54 24.75
N LYS A 310 1.55 -6.83 23.60
CA LYS A 310 0.79 -7.25 22.40
C LYS A 310 0.15 -8.61 22.63
N ASN A 311 0.86 -9.54 23.24
CA ASN A 311 0.33 -10.85 23.60
C ASN A 311 -0.83 -10.73 24.59
N HIS A 312 -0.74 -9.80 25.55
CA HIS A 312 -1.85 -9.50 26.45
C HIS A 312 -3.06 -8.91 25.68
N ALA A 313 -2.84 -8.00 24.74
CA ALA A 313 -3.90 -7.47 23.90
C ALA A 313 -4.59 -8.57 23.06
N TRP A 314 -3.83 -9.52 22.51
CA TRP A 314 -4.39 -10.69 21.83
C TRP A 314 -5.24 -11.58 22.75
N GLN A 315 -4.86 -11.73 24.02
CA GLN A 315 -5.67 -12.46 25.01
C GLN A 315 -7.00 -11.74 25.31
N LEU A 316 -6.96 -10.42 25.48
CA LEU A 316 -8.17 -9.60 25.68
C LEU A 316 -9.09 -9.68 24.45
N LEU A 317 -8.51 -9.63 23.25
CA LEU A 317 -9.27 -9.78 22.00
C LEU A 317 -9.94 -11.16 21.92
N LEU A 318 -9.23 -12.23 22.27
CA LEU A 318 -9.77 -13.58 22.32
C LEU A 318 -10.93 -13.69 23.31
N GLN A 319 -10.78 -13.18 24.52
CA GLN A 319 -11.84 -13.17 25.53
C GLN A 319 -13.10 -12.40 25.05
N ALA A 320 -12.89 -11.23 24.42
CA ALA A 320 -13.99 -10.47 23.86
C ALA A 320 -14.68 -11.23 22.71
N ARG A 321 -13.91 -11.88 21.85
CA ARG A 321 -14.46 -12.71 20.75
C ARG A 321 -15.26 -13.90 21.25
N GLU A 322 -14.76 -14.60 22.27
CA GLU A 322 -15.46 -15.74 22.89
C GLU A 322 -16.75 -15.29 23.61
N ALA A 323 -16.73 -14.13 24.26
CA ALA A 323 -17.93 -13.57 24.91
C ALA A 323 -19.03 -13.14 23.92
N LEU A 324 -18.65 -12.80 22.68
CA LEU A 324 -19.57 -12.44 21.62
C LEU A 324 -20.01 -13.64 20.77
N ALA A 325 -19.36 -14.78 20.89
CA ALA A 325 -19.79 -16.00 20.21
C ALA A 325 -21.08 -16.52 20.87
N PRO A 326 -22.14 -16.85 20.08
CA PRO A 326 -23.35 -17.45 20.61
C PRO A 326 -23.08 -18.88 21.12
#